data_4834b6aef7b1dc2a83da373789676a19
#
_entry.id   4834b6aef7b1dc2a83da373789676a19
#
_cell.length_a   1.000
_cell.length_b   1.000
_cell.length_c   1.000
_cell.angle_alpha   90.00
_cell.angle_beta   90.00
_cell.angle_gamma   90.00
#
_symmetry.space_group_name_H-M   'P 1'
#
loop_
_entity.id
_entity.type
_entity.pdbx_description
1 polymer ?
#
loop_
_entity_poly.entity_id
_entity_poly.type
_entity_poly.pdbx_seq_one_letter_code
_entity_poly.pdbx_strand_id
1 'polypeptide(L)'
;MRSRKFLFPGLGFLAVCLALGLLAWRSLPPCPAHQGRLLDQWALDLLSPDPPTRERAAAAVKTLGTNGVPRLITLLEARDTPWKKYGWNYGLKLPLPIRRRVLGRFAPPGASTRRLAAAQALTLLGAEARAAAPALARALEDPVMEVHWQAVAALGSIGSDAVPETVRSLQSTNAVVRRGAA
;
A
#
# COMPACT_ATOMS: atom_id res chain seq x y z
N MET A 1 30.71 -53.72 5.97
CA MET A 1 30.16 -52.54 6.66
C MET A 1 29.99 -51.40 5.67
N ARG A 2 28.76 -51.16 5.21
CA ARG A 2 28.43 -50.09 4.26
C ARG A 2 27.70 -48.98 5.03
N SER A 3 28.36 -47.87 5.31
CA SER A 3 27.76 -46.69 5.92
C SER A 3 26.87 -45.99 4.89
N ARG A 4 25.55 -46.07 5.08
CA ARG A 4 24.57 -45.26 4.33
C ARG A 4 24.68 -43.82 4.82
N LYS A 5 25.23 -42.95 3.96
CA LYS A 5 25.18 -41.51 4.17
C LYS A 5 23.71 -41.07 3.94
N PHE A 6 23.01 -40.80 5.04
CA PHE A 6 21.72 -40.06 4.97
C PHE A 6 22.06 -38.63 4.55
N LEU A 7 21.95 -38.34 3.28
CA LEU A 7 21.87 -36.95 2.80
C LEU A 7 20.53 -36.40 3.31
N PHE A 8 20.57 -35.39 4.18
CA PHE A 8 19.44 -34.69 4.69
C PHE A 8 18.71 -33.97 3.55
N PRO A 9 17.47 -34.34 3.16
CA PRO A 9 16.72 -33.65 2.10
C PRO A 9 16.32 -32.22 2.51
N GLY A 10 16.46 -31.86 3.80
CA GLY A 10 16.14 -30.53 4.31
C GLY A 10 17.08 -29.40 3.86
N LEU A 11 18.36 -29.69 3.60
CA LEU A 11 19.31 -28.66 3.14
C LEU A 11 19.00 -28.17 1.72
N GLY A 12 18.56 -29.07 0.84
CA GLY A 12 18.15 -28.71 -0.54
C GLY A 12 16.89 -27.85 -0.56
N PHE A 13 15.91 -28.18 0.28
CA PHE A 13 14.67 -27.40 0.39
C PHE A 13 14.92 -25.99 0.95
N LEU A 14 15.79 -25.86 1.94
CA LEU A 14 16.17 -24.57 2.53
C LEU A 14 16.93 -23.69 1.52
N ALA A 15 17.81 -24.28 0.72
CA ALA A 15 18.54 -23.57 -0.33
C ALA A 15 17.59 -23.08 -1.45
N VAL A 16 16.62 -23.89 -1.85
CA VAL A 16 15.59 -23.50 -2.83
C VAL A 16 14.70 -22.38 -2.31
N CYS A 17 14.26 -22.47 -1.05
CA CYS A 17 13.46 -21.39 -0.43
C CYS A 17 14.25 -20.09 -0.30
N LEU A 18 15.55 -20.14 0.04
CA LEU A 18 16.43 -18.97 0.07
C LEU A 18 16.65 -18.39 -1.33
N ALA A 19 16.87 -19.23 -2.33
CA ALA A 19 17.04 -18.79 -3.72
C ALA A 19 15.77 -18.14 -4.27
N LEU A 20 14.60 -18.74 -4.02
CA LEU A 20 13.31 -18.17 -4.40
C LEU A 20 13.02 -16.86 -3.65
N GLY A 21 13.37 -16.77 -2.37
CA GLY A 21 13.27 -15.55 -1.58
C GLY A 21 14.17 -14.43 -2.11
N LEU A 22 15.40 -14.74 -2.49
CA LEU A 22 16.36 -13.80 -3.09
C LEU A 22 15.92 -13.35 -4.50
N LEU A 23 15.38 -14.26 -5.30
CA LEU A 23 14.80 -13.93 -6.61
C LEU A 23 13.56 -13.03 -6.46
N ALA A 24 12.68 -13.34 -5.54
CA ALA A 24 11.51 -12.52 -5.25
C ALA A 24 11.90 -11.13 -4.70
N TRP A 25 12.95 -11.05 -3.88
CA TRP A 25 13.48 -9.76 -3.41
C TRP A 25 14.06 -8.92 -4.56
N ARG A 26 14.76 -9.57 -5.50
CA ARG A 26 15.37 -8.88 -6.65
C ARG A 26 14.35 -8.38 -7.68
N SER A 27 13.17 -8.96 -7.72
CA SER A 27 12.07 -8.55 -8.60
C SER A 27 11.19 -7.44 -8.04
N LEU A 28 11.37 -7.06 -6.74
CA LEU A 28 10.69 -5.90 -6.19
C LEU A 28 11.30 -4.63 -6.79
N PRO A 29 10.48 -3.76 -7.41
CA PRO A 29 10.97 -2.50 -7.94
C PRO A 29 11.61 -1.70 -6.80
N PRO A 30 12.77 -1.06 -7.05
CA PRO A 30 13.43 -0.25 -6.04
C PRO A 30 12.45 0.82 -5.54
N CYS A 31 12.35 0.96 -4.22
CA CYS A 31 11.48 1.99 -3.64
C CYS A 31 12.07 3.37 -4.00
N PRO A 32 11.35 4.19 -4.77
CA PRO A 32 11.86 5.51 -5.13
C PRO A 32 12.08 6.33 -3.86
N ALA A 33 13.24 6.99 -3.79
CA ALA A 33 13.62 7.82 -2.66
C ALA A 33 13.91 9.24 -3.15
N HIS A 34 13.53 10.23 -2.36
CA HIS A 34 13.83 11.63 -2.56
C HIS A 34 14.43 12.21 -1.29
N GLN A 35 15.56 12.92 -1.40
CA GLN A 35 16.28 13.49 -0.26
C GLN A 35 16.58 12.47 0.86
N GLY A 36 16.94 11.24 0.52
CA GLY A 36 17.25 10.17 1.48
C GLY A 36 16.03 9.54 2.21
N ARG A 37 14.82 9.99 1.89
CA ARG A 37 13.58 9.42 2.45
C ARG A 37 12.81 8.63 1.40
N LEU A 38 12.21 7.54 1.81
CA LEU A 38 11.41 6.68 0.94
C LEU A 38 10.07 7.35 0.59
N LEU A 39 9.54 7.07 -0.60
CA LEU A 39 8.23 7.55 -1.04
C LEU A 39 7.11 7.21 -0.05
N ASP A 40 7.18 6.04 0.60
CA ASP A 40 6.20 5.63 1.61
C ASP A 40 6.09 6.62 2.77
N GLN A 41 7.22 7.18 3.19
CA GLN A 41 7.27 8.18 4.27
C GLN A 41 6.69 9.52 3.80
N TRP A 42 7.03 9.96 2.58
CA TRP A 42 6.47 11.17 2.00
C TRP A 42 4.95 11.04 1.77
N ALA A 43 4.48 9.88 1.31
CA ALA A 43 3.05 9.64 1.18
C ALA A 43 2.32 9.75 2.52
N LEU A 44 2.87 9.18 3.60
CA LEU A 44 2.27 9.30 4.94
C LEU A 44 2.30 10.73 5.48
N ASP A 45 3.34 11.51 5.17
CA ASP A 45 3.46 12.91 5.58
C ASP A 45 2.41 13.81 4.91
N LEU A 46 1.80 13.38 3.78
CA LEU A 46 0.66 14.08 3.19
C LEU A 46 -0.57 14.11 4.13
N LEU A 47 -0.70 13.11 5.01
CA LEU A 47 -1.77 13.04 6.00
C LEU A 47 -1.43 13.79 7.30
N SER A 48 -0.26 14.43 7.39
CA SER A 48 0.15 15.19 8.58
C SER A 48 -0.79 16.35 8.85
N PRO A 49 -1.16 16.62 10.11
CA PRO A 49 -1.89 17.83 10.48
C PRO A 49 -1.06 19.12 10.26
N ASP A 50 0.28 19.00 10.21
CA ASP A 50 1.22 20.10 10.07
C ASP A 50 1.32 20.58 8.61
N PRO A 51 0.91 21.84 8.29
CA PRO A 51 0.92 22.35 6.92
C PRO A 51 2.30 22.32 6.24
N PRO A 52 3.40 22.80 6.86
CA PRO A 52 4.72 22.78 6.21
C PRO A 52 5.22 21.35 5.92
N THR A 53 4.83 20.37 6.72
CA THR A 53 5.16 18.96 6.46
C THR A 53 4.40 18.45 5.24
N ARG A 54 3.11 18.76 5.11
CA ARG A 54 2.31 18.38 3.94
C ARG A 54 2.83 19.00 2.65
N GLU A 55 3.21 20.29 2.69
CA GLU A 55 3.75 21.00 1.52
C GLU A 55 5.05 20.38 1.01
N ARG A 56 5.98 20.07 1.94
CA ARG A 56 7.23 19.37 1.59
C ARG A 56 6.96 17.99 1.00
N ALA A 57 6.02 17.25 1.59
CA ALA A 57 5.61 15.94 1.10
C ALA A 57 5.00 16.04 -0.30
N ALA A 58 4.12 17.01 -0.54
CA ALA A 58 3.52 17.25 -1.84
C ALA A 58 4.57 17.60 -2.91
N ALA A 59 5.54 18.45 -2.57
CA ALA A 59 6.65 18.79 -3.45
C ALA A 59 7.51 17.56 -3.78
N ALA A 60 7.83 16.73 -2.77
CA ALA A 60 8.61 15.51 -2.95
C ALA A 60 7.89 14.49 -3.85
N VAL A 61 6.58 14.27 -3.64
CA VAL A 61 5.77 13.38 -4.47
C VAL A 61 5.72 13.87 -5.92
N LYS A 62 5.51 15.17 -6.16
CA LYS A 62 5.53 15.77 -7.50
C LYS A 62 6.89 15.62 -8.18
N THR A 63 8.00 15.79 -7.43
CA THR A 63 9.34 15.61 -7.99
C THR A 63 9.61 14.17 -8.41
N LEU A 64 9.05 13.18 -7.70
CA LEU A 64 9.15 11.76 -8.06
C LEU A 64 8.27 11.41 -9.28
N GLY A 65 7.17 12.13 -9.48
CA GLY A 65 6.32 12.01 -10.65
C GLY A 65 5.91 10.58 -10.97
N THR A 66 5.92 10.24 -12.25
CA THR A 66 5.57 8.91 -12.78
C THR A 66 6.41 7.77 -12.20
N ASN A 67 7.65 8.02 -11.78
CA ASN A 67 8.54 6.99 -11.18
C ASN A 67 8.00 6.50 -9.83
N GLY A 68 7.21 7.31 -9.14
CA GLY A 68 6.56 6.95 -7.88
C GLY A 68 5.32 6.08 -8.04
N VAL A 69 4.66 6.13 -9.21
CA VAL A 69 3.34 5.51 -9.43
C VAL A 69 3.30 4.00 -9.15
N PRO A 70 4.25 3.16 -9.60
CA PRO A 70 4.23 1.73 -9.30
C PRO A 70 4.27 1.43 -7.80
N ARG A 71 5.03 2.22 -7.04
CA ARG A 71 5.10 2.06 -5.58
C ARG A 71 3.81 2.52 -4.90
N LEU A 72 3.20 3.62 -5.35
CA LEU A 72 1.92 4.09 -4.84
C LEU A 72 0.80 3.08 -5.11
N ILE A 73 0.79 2.40 -6.26
CA ILE A 73 -0.13 1.29 -6.54
C ILE A 73 0.05 0.17 -5.50
N THR A 74 1.29 -0.22 -5.20
CA THR A 74 1.57 -1.25 -4.19
C THR A 74 1.06 -0.83 -2.80
N LEU A 75 1.20 0.45 -2.44
CA LEU A 75 0.68 0.99 -1.18
C LEU A 75 -0.85 1.05 -1.16
N LEU A 76 -1.48 1.38 -2.29
CA LEU A 76 -2.93 1.41 -2.44
C LEU A 76 -3.55 0.01 -2.29
N GLU A 77 -2.85 -1.04 -2.71
CA GLU A 77 -3.27 -2.43 -2.57
C GLU A 77 -2.86 -3.06 -1.22
N ALA A 78 -2.24 -2.29 -0.33
CA ALA A 78 -1.79 -2.79 0.96
C ALA A 78 -2.96 -3.35 1.79
N ARG A 79 -2.77 -4.56 2.32
CA ARG A 79 -3.73 -5.22 3.22
C ARG A 79 -3.05 -5.54 4.54
N ASP A 80 -3.79 -5.36 5.62
CA ASP A 80 -3.33 -5.84 6.91
C ASP A 80 -3.48 -7.36 6.97
N THR A 81 -2.39 -8.04 7.33
CA THR A 81 -2.46 -9.49 7.54
C THR A 81 -3.42 -9.80 8.70
N PRO A 82 -4.24 -10.86 8.58
CA PRO A 82 -5.19 -11.25 9.64
C PRO A 82 -4.52 -11.32 11.02
N TRP A 83 -3.31 -11.86 11.10
CA TRP A 83 -2.51 -11.96 12.32
C TRP A 83 -2.21 -10.61 12.97
N LYS A 84 -1.99 -9.54 12.20
CA LYS A 84 -1.83 -8.19 12.74
C LYS A 84 -3.11 -7.68 13.40
N LYS A 85 -4.25 -7.89 12.76
CA LYS A 85 -5.57 -7.51 13.32
C LYS A 85 -5.87 -8.30 14.59
N TYR A 86 -5.66 -9.61 14.58
CA TYR A 86 -5.87 -10.45 15.76
C TYR A 86 -4.89 -10.09 16.88
N GLY A 87 -3.60 -9.99 16.59
CA GLY A 87 -2.57 -9.64 17.57
C GLY A 87 -2.81 -8.27 18.21
N TRP A 88 -3.25 -7.28 17.42
CA TRP A 88 -3.62 -5.96 17.93
C TRP A 88 -4.86 -6.01 18.83
N ASN A 89 -5.95 -6.66 18.39
CA ASN A 89 -7.18 -6.78 19.15
C ASN A 89 -7.00 -7.55 20.47
N TYR A 90 -6.21 -8.62 20.47
CA TYR A 90 -5.87 -9.34 21.71
C TYR A 90 -4.89 -8.54 22.58
N GLY A 91 -3.94 -7.83 21.96
CA GLY A 91 -3.01 -6.94 22.67
C GLY A 91 -3.72 -5.84 23.44
N LEU A 92 -4.82 -5.29 22.92
CA LEU A 92 -5.64 -4.28 23.60
C LEU A 92 -6.35 -4.81 24.86
N LYS A 93 -6.60 -6.13 24.94
CA LYS A 93 -7.25 -6.76 26.11
C LYS A 93 -6.27 -7.09 27.24
N LEU A 94 -4.95 -6.92 27.00
CA LEU A 94 -3.92 -7.19 28.01
C LEU A 94 -3.87 -6.10 29.09
N PRO A 95 -3.48 -6.43 30.35
CA PRO A 95 -3.22 -5.45 31.40
C PRO A 95 -2.19 -4.39 30.95
N LEU A 96 -2.37 -3.15 31.40
CA LEU A 96 -1.61 -1.97 31.00
C LEU A 96 -0.07 -2.17 30.87
N PRO A 97 0.63 -2.78 31.85
CA PRO A 97 2.09 -2.92 31.78
C PRO A 97 2.54 -3.85 30.65
N ILE A 98 1.78 -4.95 30.43
CA ILE A 98 2.06 -5.92 29.37
C ILE A 98 1.67 -5.35 28.01
N ARG A 99 0.54 -4.65 27.95
CA ARG A 99 0.03 -4.00 26.73
C ARG A 99 1.04 -3.00 26.15
N ARG A 100 1.61 -2.11 26.95
CA ARG A 100 2.65 -1.17 26.49
C ARG A 100 3.87 -1.87 25.91
N ARG A 101 4.29 -2.98 26.49
CA ARG A 101 5.47 -3.73 26.04
C ARG A 101 5.20 -4.54 24.76
N VAL A 102 4.01 -5.12 24.65
CA VAL A 102 3.59 -5.92 23.50
C VAL A 102 3.21 -5.01 22.33
N LEU A 103 2.31 -4.04 22.53
CA LEU A 103 1.85 -3.16 21.45
C LEU A 103 2.91 -2.15 21.02
N GLY A 104 3.86 -1.77 21.88
CA GLY A 104 5.00 -0.94 21.50
C GLY A 104 5.95 -1.62 20.50
N ARG A 105 5.89 -2.94 20.38
CA ARG A 105 6.68 -3.72 19.42
C ARG A 105 5.94 -4.05 18.13
N PHE A 106 4.61 -4.00 18.14
CA PHE A 106 3.78 -4.23 16.98
C PHE A 106 3.26 -2.88 16.46
N ALA A 107 3.65 -2.52 15.24
CA ALA A 107 3.02 -1.37 14.58
C ALA A 107 1.51 -1.62 14.46
N PRO A 108 0.66 -0.60 14.75
CA PRO A 108 -0.77 -0.73 14.57
C PRO A 108 -1.12 -1.13 13.13
N PRO A 109 -2.26 -1.77 12.92
CA PRO A 109 -2.77 -1.98 11.57
C PRO A 109 -2.82 -0.64 10.85
N GLY A 110 -2.06 -0.49 9.78
CA GLY A 110 -1.88 0.79 9.09
C GLY A 110 -2.10 0.68 7.58
N ALA A 111 -2.67 -0.44 7.11
CA ALA A 111 -2.93 -0.61 5.69
C ALA A 111 -3.91 0.44 5.16
N SER A 112 -4.97 0.78 5.91
CA SER A 112 -5.93 1.84 5.53
C SER A 112 -5.25 3.20 5.40
N THR A 113 -4.40 3.57 6.36
CA THR A 113 -3.65 4.83 6.33
C THR A 113 -2.71 4.88 5.13
N ARG A 114 -2.04 3.77 4.82
CA ARG A 114 -1.16 3.68 3.63
C ARG A 114 -1.96 3.78 2.33
N ARG A 115 -3.12 3.13 2.24
CA ARG A 115 -4.01 3.24 1.08
C ARG A 115 -4.51 4.66 0.89
N LEU A 116 -4.94 5.31 1.97
CA LEU A 116 -5.37 6.71 1.93
C LEU A 116 -4.24 7.64 1.47
N ALA A 117 -3.05 7.50 2.06
CA ALA A 117 -1.87 8.28 1.68
C ALA A 117 -1.48 8.09 0.20
N ALA A 118 -1.54 6.85 -0.28
CA ALA A 118 -1.26 6.54 -1.68
C ALA A 118 -2.30 7.16 -2.62
N ALA A 119 -3.60 7.05 -2.31
CA ALA A 119 -4.66 7.67 -3.10
C ALA A 119 -4.51 9.20 -3.14
N GLN A 120 -4.16 9.84 -2.01
CA GLN A 120 -3.90 11.28 -1.97
C GLN A 120 -2.67 11.67 -2.79
N ALA A 121 -1.58 10.89 -2.74
CA ALA A 121 -0.40 11.12 -3.57
C ALA A 121 -0.73 10.99 -5.07
N LEU A 122 -1.55 10.00 -5.45
CA LEU A 122 -2.00 9.83 -6.84
C LEU A 122 -2.89 10.99 -7.31
N THR A 123 -3.73 11.55 -6.42
CA THR A 123 -4.51 12.77 -6.72
C THR A 123 -3.60 13.95 -7.04
N LEU A 124 -2.50 14.14 -6.29
CA LEU A 124 -1.55 15.21 -6.52
C LEU A 124 -0.75 15.07 -7.82
N LEU A 125 -0.55 13.83 -8.29
CA LEU A 125 0.12 13.55 -9.57
C LEU A 125 -0.82 13.78 -10.77
N GLY A 126 -2.12 13.70 -10.57
CA GLY A 126 -3.10 13.92 -11.64
C GLY A 126 -2.87 13.00 -12.84
N ALA A 127 -2.78 13.57 -14.04
CA ALA A 127 -2.62 12.83 -15.30
C ALA A 127 -1.34 11.94 -15.33
N GLU A 128 -0.29 12.28 -14.57
CA GLU A 128 0.91 11.44 -14.47
C GLU A 128 0.63 10.09 -13.83
N ALA A 129 -0.44 10.00 -13.02
CA ALA A 129 -0.86 8.78 -12.35
C ALA A 129 -1.76 7.87 -13.20
N ARG A 130 -1.91 8.11 -14.52
CA ARG A 130 -2.79 7.32 -15.40
C ARG A 130 -2.62 5.80 -15.27
N ALA A 131 -1.41 5.32 -15.06
CA ALA A 131 -1.13 3.90 -14.87
C ALA A 131 -1.78 3.32 -13.58
N ALA A 132 -2.18 4.17 -12.63
CA ALA A 132 -2.86 3.77 -11.40
C ALA A 132 -4.40 3.69 -11.55
N ALA A 133 -4.99 4.11 -12.68
CA ALA A 133 -6.44 4.12 -12.88
C ALA A 133 -7.10 2.76 -12.58
N PRO A 134 -6.59 1.59 -13.02
CA PRO A 134 -7.19 0.30 -12.68
C PRO A 134 -7.12 -0.03 -11.19
N ALA A 135 -6.05 0.40 -10.49
CA ALA A 135 -5.91 0.17 -9.06
C ALA A 135 -6.85 1.09 -8.25
N LEU A 136 -7.02 2.34 -8.69
CA LEU A 136 -7.97 3.28 -8.10
C LEU A 136 -9.42 2.83 -8.31
N ALA A 137 -9.76 2.29 -9.49
CA ALA A 137 -11.08 1.71 -9.74
C ALA A 137 -11.39 0.55 -8.77
N ARG A 138 -10.41 -0.32 -8.46
CA ARG A 138 -10.56 -1.33 -7.40
C ARG A 138 -10.70 -0.72 -6.00
N ALA A 139 -10.05 0.41 -5.73
CA ALA A 139 -10.14 1.11 -4.46
C ALA A 139 -11.52 1.76 -4.21
N LEU A 140 -12.39 1.89 -5.23
CA LEU A 140 -13.80 2.25 -5.05
C LEU A 140 -14.58 1.21 -4.24
N GLU A 141 -14.07 -0.02 -4.10
CA GLU A 141 -14.63 -1.09 -3.25
C GLU A 141 -14.02 -1.11 -1.84
N ASP A 142 -13.18 -0.13 -1.49
CA ASP A 142 -12.51 -0.12 -0.20
C ASP A 142 -13.53 0.00 0.95
N PRO A 143 -13.40 -0.84 1.99
CA PRO A 143 -14.30 -0.78 3.15
C PRO A 143 -14.13 0.50 3.98
N VAL A 144 -13.03 1.24 3.78
CA VAL A 144 -12.76 2.51 4.45
C VAL A 144 -13.23 3.65 3.55
N MET A 145 -14.25 4.36 3.99
CA MET A 145 -14.94 5.40 3.19
C MET A 145 -13.99 6.51 2.74
N GLU A 146 -13.02 6.89 3.56
CA GLU A 146 -12.03 7.91 3.25
C GLU A 146 -11.15 7.49 2.07
N VAL A 147 -10.78 6.19 1.98
CA VAL A 147 -10.03 5.65 0.84
C VAL A 147 -10.89 5.66 -0.42
N HIS A 148 -12.17 5.26 -0.31
CA HIS A 148 -13.13 5.32 -1.42
C HIS A 148 -13.22 6.73 -2.01
N TRP A 149 -13.51 7.76 -1.18
CA TRP A 149 -13.64 9.12 -1.67
C TRP A 149 -12.33 9.68 -2.24
N GLN A 150 -11.21 9.31 -1.64
CA GLN A 150 -9.91 9.73 -2.18
C GLN A 150 -9.60 9.05 -3.52
N ALA A 151 -10.04 7.81 -3.72
CA ALA A 151 -9.92 7.12 -5.01
C ALA A 151 -10.79 7.80 -6.08
N VAL A 152 -12.01 8.24 -5.73
CA VAL A 152 -12.87 9.04 -6.63
C VAL A 152 -12.16 10.33 -7.05
N ALA A 153 -11.60 11.08 -6.07
CA ALA A 153 -10.88 12.32 -6.34
C ALA A 153 -9.64 12.07 -7.23
N ALA A 154 -8.93 10.97 -7.01
CA ALA A 154 -7.76 10.59 -7.81
C ALA A 154 -8.15 10.25 -9.26
N LEU A 155 -9.22 9.48 -9.48
CA LEU A 155 -9.72 9.19 -10.83
C LEU A 155 -10.14 10.47 -11.55
N GLY A 156 -10.82 11.38 -10.86
CA GLY A 156 -11.19 12.69 -11.40
C GLY A 156 -9.97 13.54 -11.77
N SER A 157 -8.89 13.51 -10.96
CA SER A 157 -7.67 14.26 -11.25
C SER A 157 -6.84 13.69 -12.41
N ILE A 158 -6.94 12.39 -12.69
CA ILE A 158 -6.35 11.75 -13.87
C ILE A 158 -7.05 12.23 -15.16
N GLY A 159 -8.36 12.45 -15.09
CA GLY A 159 -9.14 12.96 -16.21
C GLY A 159 -9.48 11.89 -17.26
N SER A 160 -9.37 12.23 -18.54
CA SER A 160 -9.79 11.40 -19.67
C SER A 160 -9.17 9.99 -19.68
N ASP A 161 -7.96 9.85 -19.20
CA ASP A 161 -7.24 8.57 -19.17
C ASP A 161 -7.85 7.56 -18.17
N ALA A 162 -8.65 8.05 -17.20
CA ALA A 162 -9.38 7.20 -16.27
C ALA A 162 -10.76 6.76 -16.77
N VAL A 163 -11.29 7.39 -17.82
CA VAL A 163 -12.66 7.15 -18.34
C VAL A 163 -12.93 5.65 -18.62
N PRO A 164 -12.06 4.89 -19.27
CA PRO A 164 -12.34 3.47 -19.53
C PRO A 164 -12.57 2.66 -18.25
N GLU A 165 -11.84 2.95 -17.19
CA GLU A 165 -11.97 2.25 -15.91
C GLU A 165 -13.19 2.73 -15.11
N THR A 166 -13.52 4.01 -15.17
CA THR A 166 -14.73 4.56 -14.54
C THR A 166 -15.99 4.03 -15.22
N VAL A 167 -16.04 3.97 -16.54
CA VAL A 167 -17.15 3.37 -17.30
C VAL A 167 -17.34 1.89 -16.92
N ARG A 168 -16.24 1.13 -16.79
CA ARG A 168 -16.30 -0.26 -16.31
C ARG A 168 -16.86 -0.33 -14.89
N SER A 169 -16.47 0.60 -14.01
CA SER A 169 -16.95 0.66 -12.63
C SER A 169 -18.44 1.02 -12.52
N LEU A 170 -19.01 1.76 -13.48
CA LEU A 170 -20.45 2.01 -13.55
C LEU A 170 -21.28 0.73 -13.75
N GLN A 171 -20.69 -0.31 -14.31
CA GLN A 171 -21.33 -1.61 -14.51
C GLN A 171 -21.21 -2.55 -13.29
N SER A 172 -20.57 -2.09 -12.21
CA SER A 172 -20.43 -2.86 -10.97
C SER A 172 -21.80 -3.21 -10.35
N THR A 173 -21.91 -4.40 -9.76
CA THR A 173 -23.06 -4.79 -8.96
C THR A 173 -23.15 -3.99 -7.65
N ASN A 174 -22.02 -3.46 -7.17
CA ASN A 174 -21.96 -2.66 -5.95
C ASN A 174 -22.42 -1.22 -6.20
N ALA A 175 -23.50 -0.81 -5.53
CA ALA A 175 -24.07 0.53 -5.67
C ALA A 175 -23.10 1.66 -5.23
N VAL A 176 -22.24 1.38 -4.25
CA VAL A 176 -21.24 2.35 -3.76
C VAL A 176 -20.22 2.64 -4.86
N VAL A 177 -19.75 1.60 -5.54
CA VAL A 177 -18.81 1.72 -6.68
C VAL A 177 -19.42 2.51 -7.81
N ARG A 178 -20.67 2.17 -8.21
CA ARG A 178 -21.37 2.91 -9.28
C ARG A 178 -21.52 4.39 -8.95
N ARG A 179 -21.84 4.72 -7.69
CA ARG A 179 -21.94 6.12 -7.24
C ARG A 179 -20.61 6.85 -7.28
N GLY A 180 -19.50 6.18 -6.92
CA GLY A 180 -18.18 6.79 -6.98
C GLY A 180 -17.64 6.96 -8.40
N ALA A 181 -18.17 6.19 -9.38
CA ALA A 181 -17.77 6.26 -10.78
C ALA A 181 -18.63 7.28 -11.59
N ALA A 182 -19.76 7.72 -11.07
CA ALA A 182 -20.64 8.71 -11.69
C ALA A 182 -20.17 10.13 -11.39
#